data_de13ef9188c03c5c78960ebf135118b9
#
_entry.id   de13ef9188c03c5c78960ebf135118b9
#
_cell.length_a   1.000
_cell.length_b   1.000
_cell.length_c   1.000
_cell.angle_alpha   90.00
_cell.angle_beta   90.00
_cell.angle_gamma   90.00
#
_symmetry.space_group_name_H-M   'P 1'
#
loop_
_entity.id
_entity.type
_entity.pdbx_description
1 polymer ?
#
loop_
_entity_poly.entity_id
_entity_poly.type
_entity_poly.pdbx_seq_one_letter_code
_entity_poly.pdbx_strand_id
1 'polypeptide(L)'
;MRTPRNIMILDTETIGTFGSPLVHDLGYVVLSKGEIVCKKRFLVKELHVNGKWILDTSDFYQGYKKDYAKARKQEMVLNFSEILKELWSDVRKHNVSCIGAYNLQFDIKAIKYSEEFFCHSQKTISKIEKKKLLCLWNLACNTVGQTAQFVQWAYENGCISEKGNISTSAETMYRYITNDVAYIECHTALNDALDESEIFKYIKKHFKGSCDYGLKYSCWMKVQKNRID
;
A
#
# COMPACT_ATOMS: atom_id res chain seq x y z
N MET A 1 20.12 -9.40 2.38
CA MET A 1 20.19 -8.16 3.19
C MET A 1 19.44 -8.36 4.49
N ARG A 2 19.82 -7.68 5.58
CA ARG A 2 19.06 -7.79 6.85
C ARG A 2 17.71 -7.08 6.72
N THR A 3 16.65 -7.68 7.26
CA THR A 3 15.33 -7.06 7.38
C THR A 3 15.45 -5.72 8.11
N PRO A 4 14.75 -4.66 7.68
CA PRO A 4 14.77 -3.38 8.36
C PRO A 4 14.21 -3.53 9.78
N ARG A 5 14.88 -2.88 10.76
CA ARG A 5 14.39 -2.89 12.14
C ARG A 5 13.11 -2.11 12.31
N ASN A 6 13.05 -0.95 11.64
CA ASN A 6 11.89 -0.07 11.64
C ASN A 6 11.52 0.20 10.17
N ILE A 7 10.29 -0.12 9.83
CA ILE A 7 9.72 0.08 8.49
C ILE A 7 8.40 0.85 8.62
N MET A 8 8.17 1.80 7.73
CA MET A 8 6.86 2.38 7.50
C MET A 8 6.24 1.67 6.31
N ILE A 9 5.02 1.17 6.47
CA ILE A 9 4.20 0.64 5.38
C ILE A 9 3.08 1.64 5.16
N LEU A 10 2.97 2.14 3.94
CA LEU A 10 2.00 3.17 3.57
C LEU A 10 1.18 2.70 2.38
N ASP A 11 -0.02 3.22 2.30
CA ASP A 11 -0.91 3.08 1.17
C ASP A 11 -1.58 4.41 0.82
N THR A 12 -2.00 4.56 -0.44
CA THR A 12 -2.67 5.77 -0.94
C THR A 12 -3.88 5.45 -1.79
N GLU A 13 -5.03 6.03 -1.43
CA GLU A 13 -6.19 6.07 -2.31
C GLU A 13 -6.15 7.30 -3.19
N THR A 14 -6.41 7.11 -4.47
CA THR A 14 -6.23 8.15 -5.48
C THR A 14 -7.46 8.38 -6.33
N ILE A 15 -7.55 9.57 -6.87
CA ILE A 15 -8.48 9.93 -7.95
C ILE A 15 -7.69 10.38 -9.18
N GLY A 16 -8.36 10.46 -10.31
CA GLY A 16 -7.75 10.86 -11.58
C GLY A 16 -7.30 9.67 -12.41
N THR A 17 -6.41 9.93 -13.36
CA THR A 17 -5.89 8.89 -14.25
C THR A 17 -4.61 8.25 -13.69
N PHE A 18 -4.25 7.09 -14.21
CA PHE A 18 -2.96 6.46 -13.88
C PHE A 18 -1.75 7.36 -14.22
N GLY A 19 -1.90 8.28 -15.16
CA GLY A 19 -0.88 9.27 -15.52
C GLY A 19 -0.72 10.40 -14.52
N SER A 20 -1.81 10.77 -13.85
CA SER A 20 -1.92 11.93 -12.94
C SER A 20 -2.76 11.59 -11.70
N PRO A 21 -2.31 10.62 -10.87
CA PRO A 21 -3.05 10.22 -9.68
C PRO A 21 -2.92 11.28 -8.59
N LEU A 22 -4.06 11.78 -8.09
CA LEU A 22 -4.11 12.67 -6.93
C LEU A 22 -4.50 11.87 -5.69
N VAL A 23 -3.67 11.91 -4.67
CA VAL A 23 -3.94 11.29 -3.38
C VAL A 23 -5.07 12.04 -2.69
N HIS A 24 -6.12 11.30 -2.28
CA HIS A 24 -7.20 11.85 -1.45
C HIS A 24 -7.25 11.25 -0.05
N ASP A 25 -6.69 10.05 0.13
CA ASP A 25 -6.56 9.36 1.40
C ASP A 25 -5.14 8.79 1.50
N LEU A 26 -4.45 9.00 2.61
CA LEU A 26 -3.12 8.49 2.86
C LEU A 26 -3.08 7.84 4.24
N GLY A 27 -2.72 6.58 4.27
CA GLY A 27 -2.56 5.79 5.47
C GLY A 27 -1.17 5.23 5.64
N TYR A 28 -0.73 5.06 6.87
CA TYR A 28 0.49 4.30 7.14
C TYR A 28 0.51 3.68 8.53
N VAL A 29 1.32 2.64 8.63
CA VAL A 29 1.73 2.03 9.90
C VAL A 29 3.25 2.04 10.00
N VAL A 30 3.77 2.22 11.21
CA VAL A 30 5.19 2.05 11.50
C VAL A 30 5.37 0.80 12.34
N LEU A 31 6.15 -0.13 11.81
CA LEU A 31 6.55 -1.33 12.52
C LEU A 31 7.95 -1.14 13.12
N SER A 32 8.11 -1.42 14.41
CA SER A 32 9.39 -1.57 15.08
C SER A 32 9.52 -2.97 15.64
N LYS A 33 10.54 -3.71 15.22
CA LYS A 33 10.75 -5.13 15.59
C LYS A 33 9.53 -6.04 15.31
N GLY A 34 8.67 -5.67 14.38
CA GLY A 34 7.45 -6.41 14.01
C GLY A 34 6.18 -5.95 14.70
N GLU A 35 6.26 -5.06 15.70
CA GLU A 35 5.11 -4.50 16.39
C GLU A 35 4.73 -3.13 15.84
N ILE A 36 3.42 -2.85 15.76
CA ILE A 36 2.91 -1.54 15.34
C ILE A 36 3.15 -0.53 16.46
N VAL A 37 3.97 0.48 16.19
CA VAL A 37 4.28 1.57 17.14
C VAL A 37 3.65 2.90 16.76
N CYS A 38 3.14 3.02 15.56
CA CYS A 38 2.40 4.18 15.07
C CYS A 38 1.47 3.76 13.93
N LYS A 39 0.28 4.34 13.88
CA LYS A 39 -0.63 4.24 12.74
C LYS A 39 -1.39 5.55 12.59
N LYS A 40 -1.50 6.05 11.36
CA LYS A 40 -2.22 7.28 11.06
C LYS A 40 -2.94 7.17 9.71
N ARG A 41 -4.04 7.88 9.59
CA ARG A 41 -4.79 8.12 8.36
C ARG A 41 -5.10 9.58 8.20
N PHE A 42 -5.01 10.08 6.99
CA PHE A 42 -5.27 11.47 6.66
C PHE A 42 -6.13 11.56 5.40
N LEU A 43 -7.14 12.41 5.47
CA LEU A 43 -7.89 12.83 4.30
C LEU A 43 -7.36 14.18 3.81
N VAL A 44 -7.11 14.28 2.50
CA VAL A 44 -6.55 15.49 1.88
C VAL A 44 -7.61 16.57 1.79
N LYS A 45 -7.41 17.66 2.56
CA LYS A 45 -8.37 18.76 2.72
C LYS A 45 -8.70 19.45 1.39
N GLU A 46 -7.70 19.59 0.51
CA GLU A 46 -7.87 20.17 -0.80
C GLU A 46 -8.94 19.45 -1.64
N LEU A 47 -9.11 18.15 -1.44
CA LEU A 47 -10.10 17.34 -2.14
C LEU A 47 -11.37 17.11 -1.30
N HIS A 48 -11.24 16.75 -0.03
CA HIS A 48 -12.40 16.40 0.81
C HIS A 48 -13.22 17.59 1.28
N VAL A 49 -12.67 18.80 1.27
CA VAL A 49 -13.34 20.03 1.72
C VAL A 49 -13.46 21.02 0.55
N ASN A 50 -12.34 21.39 -0.04
CA ASN A 50 -12.29 22.47 -1.03
C ASN A 50 -12.65 22.00 -2.45
N GLY A 51 -12.28 20.78 -2.81
CA GLY A 51 -12.43 20.19 -4.14
C GLY A 51 -13.35 18.97 -4.18
N LYS A 52 -14.36 18.89 -3.31
CA LYS A 52 -15.23 17.72 -3.21
C LYS A 52 -15.89 17.33 -4.53
N TRP A 53 -16.17 18.30 -5.40
CA TRP A 53 -16.71 18.04 -6.73
C TRP A 53 -15.78 17.17 -7.59
N ILE A 54 -14.46 17.23 -7.38
CA ILE A 54 -13.47 16.39 -8.06
C ILE A 54 -13.62 14.94 -7.60
N LEU A 55 -13.79 14.70 -6.28
CA LEU A 55 -14.07 13.37 -5.75
C LEU A 55 -15.37 12.80 -6.30
N ASP A 56 -16.37 13.65 -6.46
CA ASP A 56 -17.69 13.24 -6.97
C ASP A 56 -17.67 12.81 -8.46
N THR A 57 -16.59 13.08 -9.21
CA THR A 57 -16.39 12.56 -10.57
C THR A 57 -15.83 11.14 -10.62
N SER A 58 -15.37 10.58 -9.51
CA SER A 58 -14.79 9.24 -9.45
C SER A 58 -15.85 8.21 -9.11
N ASP A 59 -16.10 7.26 -10.00
CA ASP A 59 -17.02 6.13 -9.76
C ASP A 59 -16.58 5.32 -8.54
N PHE A 60 -15.28 5.10 -8.40
CA PHE A 60 -14.72 4.42 -7.24
C PHE A 60 -15.08 5.15 -5.94
N TYR A 61 -14.80 6.47 -5.84
CA TYR A 61 -15.15 7.26 -4.67
C TYR A 61 -16.65 7.25 -4.38
N GLN A 62 -17.51 7.25 -5.40
CA GLN A 62 -18.97 7.21 -5.21
C GLN A 62 -19.40 5.92 -4.48
N GLY A 63 -18.78 4.78 -4.77
CA GLY A 63 -19.02 3.51 -4.07
C GLY A 63 -18.77 3.61 -2.55
N TYR A 64 -17.77 4.40 -2.14
CA TYR A 64 -17.34 4.56 -0.73
C TYR A 64 -17.74 5.90 -0.11
N LYS A 65 -18.57 6.70 -0.76
CA LYS A 65 -18.93 8.07 -0.34
C LYS A 65 -19.45 8.17 1.08
N LYS A 66 -20.24 7.19 1.53
CA LYS A 66 -20.79 7.14 2.90
C LYS A 66 -19.69 6.93 3.93
N ASP A 67 -18.73 6.06 3.65
CA ASP A 67 -17.61 5.75 4.53
C ASP A 67 -16.68 6.96 4.65
N TYR A 68 -16.37 7.62 3.55
CA TYR A 68 -15.63 8.88 3.57
C TYR A 68 -16.37 10.03 4.25
N ALA A 69 -17.70 10.06 4.19
CA ALA A 69 -18.48 11.04 4.97
C ALA A 69 -18.36 10.83 6.48
N LYS A 70 -18.28 9.57 6.92
CA LYS A 70 -18.00 9.21 8.31
C LYS A 70 -16.54 9.50 8.66
N ALA A 71 -15.61 9.09 7.82
CA ALA A 71 -14.19 9.29 8.02
C ALA A 71 -13.82 10.77 8.19
N ARG A 72 -14.41 11.70 7.43
CA ARG A 72 -14.20 13.15 7.61
C ARG A 72 -14.52 13.67 9.00
N LYS A 73 -15.31 12.96 9.78
CA LYS A 73 -15.65 13.34 11.18
C LYS A 73 -14.74 12.71 12.22
N GLN A 74 -14.04 11.65 11.86
CA GLN A 74 -13.25 10.81 12.77
C GLN A 74 -11.75 10.90 12.50
N GLU A 75 -11.36 11.16 11.26
CA GLU A 75 -9.97 11.18 10.83
C GLU A 75 -9.42 12.60 10.72
N MET A 76 -8.11 12.71 10.65
CA MET A 76 -7.46 13.99 10.45
C MET A 76 -7.61 14.47 9.00
N VAL A 77 -8.30 15.59 8.81
CA VAL A 77 -8.42 16.26 7.51
C VAL A 77 -7.45 17.42 7.48
N LEU A 78 -6.35 17.25 6.75
CA LEU A 78 -5.23 18.18 6.70
C LEU A 78 -4.90 18.57 5.25
N ASN A 79 -4.26 19.75 5.07
CA ASN A 79 -3.68 20.07 3.78
C ASN A 79 -2.57 19.06 3.43
N PHE A 80 -2.37 18.78 2.16
CA PHE A 80 -1.40 17.77 1.74
C PHE A 80 0.02 18.07 2.24
N SER A 81 0.40 19.35 2.27
CA SER A 81 1.69 19.78 2.84
C SER A 81 1.86 19.45 4.33
N GLU A 82 0.77 19.49 5.11
CA GLU A 82 0.75 19.15 6.53
C GLU A 82 0.84 17.63 6.70
N ILE A 83 0.10 16.87 5.88
CA ILE A 83 0.20 15.39 5.84
C ILE A 83 1.65 14.95 5.61
N LEU A 84 2.32 15.55 4.63
CA LEU A 84 3.71 15.22 4.33
C LEU A 84 4.68 15.60 5.48
N LYS A 85 4.40 16.69 6.21
CA LYS A 85 5.18 17.05 7.42
C LYS A 85 4.99 16.02 8.52
N GLU A 86 3.75 15.58 8.77
CA GLU A 86 3.42 14.54 9.75
C GLU A 86 4.11 13.21 9.40
N LEU A 87 3.97 12.75 8.15
CA LEU A 87 4.63 11.56 7.66
C LEU A 87 6.14 11.63 7.90
N TRP A 88 6.78 12.74 7.50
CA TRP A 88 8.23 12.90 7.66
C TRP A 88 8.65 13.04 9.13
N SER A 89 7.81 13.64 9.97
CA SER A 89 8.01 13.70 11.43
C SER A 89 8.07 12.31 12.03
N ASP A 90 7.11 11.42 11.67
CA ASP A 90 7.08 10.06 12.17
C ASP A 90 8.22 9.19 11.60
N VAL A 91 8.62 9.41 10.35
CA VAL A 91 9.83 8.78 9.78
C VAL A 91 11.06 9.07 10.65
N ARG A 92 11.22 10.32 11.12
CA ARG A 92 12.34 10.71 12.02
C ARG A 92 12.15 10.19 13.43
N LYS A 93 10.97 10.40 14.03
CA LYS A 93 10.63 10.01 15.41
C LYS A 93 10.87 8.53 15.67
N HIS A 94 10.47 7.70 14.70
CA HIS A 94 10.58 6.24 14.83
C HIS A 94 11.85 5.67 14.15
N ASN A 95 12.78 6.52 13.71
CA ASN A 95 14.01 6.09 13.02
C ASN A 95 13.72 5.11 11.88
N VAL A 96 12.71 5.42 11.06
CA VAL A 96 12.33 4.58 9.92
C VAL A 96 13.48 4.51 8.93
N SER A 97 13.93 3.29 8.64
CA SER A 97 15.03 3.02 7.73
C SER A 97 14.57 2.53 6.35
N CYS A 98 13.32 2.09 6.26
CA CYS A 98 12.73 1.54 5.04
C CYS A 98 11.28 2.02 4.92
N ILE A 99 10.84 2.29 3.71
CA ILE A 99 9.43 2.58 3.37
C ILE A 99 8.96 1.50 2.42
N GLY A 100 7.80 0.90 2.71
CA GLY A 100 7.18 -0.16 1.93
C GLY A 100 5.75 0.17 1.57
N ALA A 101 5.25 -0.44 0.50
CA ALA A 101 3.85 -0.50 0.10
C ALA A 101 3.62 -1.68 -0.85
N TYR A 102 2.39 -2.11 -1.02
CA TYR A 102 2.06 -3.07 -2.05
C TYR A 102 1.93 -2.34 -3.39
N ASN A 103 2.84 -2.64 -4.34
CA ASN A 103 3.04 -1.85 -5.55
C ASN A 103 3.57 -0.42 -5.28
N LEU A 104 4.52 -0.29 -4.36
CA LEU A 104 5.10 0.97 -3.86
C LEU A 104 5.41 2.02 -4.94
N GLN A 105 5.68 1.59 -6.18
CA GLN A 105 5.96 2.54 -7.25
C GLN A 105 4.76 3.40 -7.60
N PHE A 106 3.54 2.84 -7.49
CA PHE A 106 2.31 3.60 -7.68
C PHE A 106 2.16 4.68 -6.59
N ASP A 107 2.35 4.30 -5.32
CA ASP A 107 2.22 5.23 -4.20
C ASP A 107 3.24 6.36 -4.24
N ILE A 108 4.50 6.04 -4.55
CA ILE A 108 5.55 7.04 -4.73
C ILE A 108 5.17 8.02 -5.85
N LYS A 109 4.65 7.51 -6.98
CA LYS A 109 4.19 8.35 -8.09
C LYS A 109 3.02 9.23 -7.68
N ALA A 110 2.04 8.67 -6.97
CA ALA A 110 0.86 9.38 -6.51
C ALA A 110 1.23 10.50 -5.52
N ILE A 111 2.09 10.21 -4.54
CA ILE A 111 2.58 11.21 -3.59
C ILE A 111 3.38 12.30 -4.31
N LYS A 112 4.25 11.93 -5.24
CA LYS A 112 5.06 12.88 -6.01
C LYS A 112 4.20 13.83 -6.82
N TYR A 113 3.24 13.29 -7.56
CA TYR A 113 2.32 14.09 -8.37
C TYR A 113 1.47 15.02 -7.49
N SER A 114 0.97 14.51 -6.37
CA SER A 114 0.18 15.30 -5.42
C SER A 114 1.00 16.38 -4.71
N GLU A 115 2.26 16.11 -4.35
CA GLU A 115 3.14 17.13 -3.76
C GLU A 115 3.43 18.26 -4.76
N GLU A 116 3.66 17.91 -6.03
CA GLU A 116 3.83 18.90 -7.08
C GLU A 116 2.57 19.72 -7.31
N PHE A 117 1.42 19.04 -7.40
CA PHE A 117 0.13 19.67 -7.70
C PHE A 117 -0.36 20.60 -6.57
N PHE A 118 -0.34 20.12 -5.32
CA PHE A 118 -0.87 20.88 -4.18
C PHE A 118 0.15 21.80 -3.50
N CYS A 119 1.44 21.47 -3.56
CA CYS A 119 2.48 22.16 -2.81
C CYS A 119 3.49 22.88 -3.69
N HIS A 120 3.42 22.72 -5.01
CA HIS A 120 4.41 23.24 -5.97
C HIS A 120 5.84 22.88 -5.57
N SER A 121 6.05 21.64 -5.09
CA SER A 121 7.30 21.19 -4.47
C SER A 121 7.46 19.69 -4.65
N GLN A 122 8.69 19.20 -4.55
CA GLN A 122 9.02 17.77 -4.47
C GLN A 122 9.98 17.47 -3.30
N LYS A 123 10.00 18.35 -2.29
CA LYS A 123 10.98 18.28 -1.20
C LYS A 123 10.82 17.04 -0.32
N THR A 124 9.59 16.60 -0.07
CA THR A 124 9.33 15.47 0.81
C THR A 124 9.54 14.17 0.08
N ILE A 125 9.03 14.06 -1.15
CA ILE A 125 9.23 12.85 -1.95
C ILE A 125 10.73 12.58 -2.20
N SER A 126 11.51 13.61 -2.47
CA SER A 126 12.97 13.49 -2.64
C SER A 126 13.68 12.96 -1.37
N LYS A 127 13.13 13.17 -0.18
CA LYS A 127 13.63 12.58 1.07
C LYS A 127 13.19 11.13 1.23
N ILE A 128 11.96 10.81 0.84
CA ILE A 128 11.41 9.45 0.84
C ILE A 128 12.24 8.57 -0.10
N GLU A 129 12.52 9.03 -1.31
CA GLU A 129 13.30 8.30 -2.32
C GLU A 129 14.73 7.99 -1.88
N LYS A 130 15.27 8.74 -0.91
CA LYS A 130 16.59 8.46 -0.30
C LYS A 130 16.55 7.35 0.76
N LYS A 131 15.38 6.91 1.20
CA LYS A 131 15.22 5.75 2.08
C LYS A 131 15.32 4.45 1.29
N LYS A 132 15.50 3.34 1.99
CA LYS A 132 15.33 2.04 1.36
C LYS A 132 13.85 1.88 0.99
N LEU A 133 13.59 1.51 -0.24
CA LEU A 133 12.25 1.32 -0.76
C LEU A 133 11.99 -0.18 -0.94
N LEU A 134 10.88 -0.69 -0.40
CA LEU A 134 10.51 -2.09 -0.42
C LEU A 134 9.13 -2.27 -1.07
N CYS A 135 9.08 -2.79 -2.28
CA CYS A 135 7.82 -3.18 -2.89
C CYS A 135 7.36 -4.53 -2.30
N LEU A 136 6.28 -4.51 -1.51
CA LEU A 136 5.73 -5.70 -0.86
C LEU A 136 5.14 -6.67 -1.88
N TRP A 137 4.57 -6.17 -2.97
CA TRP A 137 4.13 -7.02 -4.09
C TRP A 137 5.29 -7.83 -4.67
N ASN A 138 6.42 -7.17 -4.95
CA ASN A 138 7.60 -7.87 -5.43
C ASN A 138 8.11 -8.90 -4.39
N LEU A 139 8.08 -8.54 -3.12
CA LEU A 139 8.48 -9.45 -2.04
C LEU A 139 7.54 -10.66 -1.96
N ALA A 140 6.23 -10.45 -1.97
CA ALA A 140 5.22 -11.50 -1.93
C ALA A 140 5.32 -12.44 -3.14
N CYS A 141 5.47 -11.91 -4.36
CA CYS A 141 5.65 -12.71 -5.57
C CYS A 141 6.94 -13.55 -5.57
N ASN A 142 8.01 -13.08 -4.91
CA ASN A 142 9.28 -13.82 -4.82
C ASN A 142 9.36 -14.78 -3.62
N THR A 143 8.36 -14.81 -2.75
CA THR A 143 8.31 -15.66 -1.56
C THR A 143 7.04 -16.51 -1.56
N VAL A 144 5.95 -16.01 -1.03
CA VAL A 144 4.65 -16.70 -0.95
C VAL A 144 4.22 -17.22 -2.33
N GLY A 145 4.25 -16.36 -3.35
CA GLY A 145 3.86 -16.69 -4.71
C GLY A 145 4.69 -17.79 -5.40
N GLN A 146 5.83 -18.17 -4.82
CA GLN A 146 6.67 -19.27 -5.34
C GLN A 146 6.37 -20.61 -4.65
N THR A 147 5.48 -20.65 -3.67
CA THR A 147 5.15 -21.88 -2.94
C THR A 147 4.06 -22.67 -3.65
N ALA A 148 4.23 -23.99 -3.73
CA ALA A 148 3.19 -24.88 -4.28
C ALA A 148 1.88 -24.76 -3.48
N GLN A 149 1.97 -24.55 -2.17
CA GLN A 149 0.81 -24.37 -1.29
C GLN A 149 -0.02 -23.13 -1.69
N PHE A 150 0.61 -22.00 -1.98
CA PHE A 150 -0.13 -20.81 -2.43
C PHE A 150 -0.75 -21.03 -3.81
N VAL A 151 -0.02 -21.63 -4.74
CA VAL A 151 -0.51 -21.91 -6.09
C VAL A 151 -1.75 -22.82 -6.02
N GLN A 152 -1.66 -23.94 -5.31
CA GLN A 152 -2.79 -24.87 -5.12
C GLN A 152 -3.99 -24.16 -4.48
N TRP A 153 -3.75 -23.43 -3.38
CA TRP A 153 -4.79 -22.68 -2.68
C TRP A 153 -5.48 -21.65 -3.60
N ALA A 154 -4.74 -20.97 -4.46
CA ALA A 154 -5.30 -20.00 -5.39
C ALA A 154 -6.26 -20.63 -6.41
N TYR A 155 -5.92 -21.81 -6.91
CA TYR A 155 -6.82 -22.58 -7.78
C TYR A 155 -8.06 -23.06 -7.03
N GLU A 156 -7.90 -23.63 -5.85
CA GLU A 156 -9.01 -24.16 -5.03
C GLU A 156 -10.01 -23.08 -4.62
N ASN A 157 -9.54 -21.82 -4.47
CA ASN A 157 -10.37 -20.70 -4.03
C ASN A 157 -10.73 -19.71 -5.14
N GLY A 158 -10.53 -20.08 -6.41
CA GLY A 158 -10.93 -19.28 -7.55
C GLY A 158 -10.15 -17.95 -7.68
N CYS A 159 -8.96 -17.83 -7.07
CA CYS A 159 -8.10 -16.66 -7.17
C CYS A 159 -7.29 -16.63 -8.48
N ILE A 160 -7.96 -16.94 -9.59
CA ILE A 160 -7.41 -16.98 -10.94
C ILE A 160 -8.28 -16.17 -11.88
N SER A 161 -7.65 -15.49 -12.85
CA SER A 161 -8.37 -14.76 -13.89
C SER A 161 -8.93 -15.72 -14.96
N GLU A 162 -9.83 -15.22 -15.82
CA GLU A 162 -10.33 -15.95 -16.99
C GLU A 162 -9.22 -16.48 -17.92
N LYS A 163 -8.06 -15.82 -17.94
CA LYS A 163 -6.87 -16.24 -18.69
C LYS A 163 -6.00 -17.25 -17.93
N GLY A 164 -6.46 -17.74 -16.78
CA GLY A 164 -5.73 -18.68 -15.93
C GLY A 164 -4.55 -18.01 -15.18
N ASN A 165 -4.49 -16.68 -15.07
CA ASN A 165 -3.45 -16.03 -14.28
C ASN A 165 -3.80 -16.05 -12.81
N ILE A 166 -2.86 -16.50 -11.97
CA ILE A 166 -2.98 -16.48 -10.52
C ILE A 166 -2.99 -15.03 -10.04
N SER A 167 -3.99 -14.65 -9.26
CA SER A 167 -4.05 -13.33 -8.64
C SER A 167 -2.91 -13.16 -7.64
N THR A 168 -2.26 -12.00 -7.67
CA THR A 168 -1.19 -11.61 -6.75
C THR A 168 -1.48 -10.28 -6.09
N SER A 169 -2.76 -9.87 -6.00
CA SER A 169 -3.20 -8.66 -5.30
C SER A 169 -2.92 -8.75 -3.80
N ALA A 170 -2.91 -7.61 -3.11
CA ALA A 170 -2.80 -7.55 -1.65
C ALA A 170 -3.91 -8.37 -0.99
N GLU A 171 -5.16 -8.19 -1.45
CA GLU A 171 -6.32 -8.95 -0.98
C GLU A 171 -6.12 -10.47 -1.10
N THR A 172 -5.66 -10.96 -2.27
CA THR A 172 -5.41 -12.39 -2.47
C THR A 172 -4.33 -12.92 -1.52
N MET A 173 -3.25 -12.16 -1.34
CA MET A 173 -2.18 -12.54 -0.40
C MET A 173 -2.66 -12.52 1.05
N TYR A 174 -3.45 -11.52 1.42
CA TYR A 174 -4.03 -11.42 2.76
C TYR A 174 -5.00 -12.57 3.06
N ARG A 175 -5.91 -12.89 2.13
CA ARG A 175 -6.79 -14.08 2.21
C ARG A 175 -6.01 -15.36 2.46
N TYR A 176 -4.93 -15.57 1.73
CA TYR A 176 -4.08 -16.75 1.87
C TYR A 176 -3.41 -16.84 3.24
N ILE A 177 -2.74 -15.75 3.69
CA ILE A 177 -1.97 -15.77 4.93
C ILE A 177 -2.85 -15.85 6.19
N THR A 178 -4.09 -15.34 6.12
CA THR A 178 -5.07 -15.37 7.21
C THR A 178 -5.99 -16.57 7.15
N ASN A 179 -6.00 -17.29 6.03
CA ASN A 179 -6.96 -18.33 5.70
C ASN A 179 -8.42 -17.85 5.73
N ASP A 180 -8.64 -16.55 5.45
CA ASP A 180 -9.97 -15.95 5.35
C ASP A 180 -10.33 -15.69 3.88
N VAL A 181 -10.93 -16.70 3.24
CA VAL A 181 -11.31 -16.65 1.83
C VAL A 181 -12.40 -15.60 1.55
N ALA A 182 -13.23 -15.31 2.55
CA ALA A 182 -14.35 -14.37 2.44
C ALA A 182 -13.92 -12.90 2.64
N TYR A 183 -12.67 -12.67 3.04
CA TYR A 183 -12.17 -11.30 3.24
C TYR A 183 -12.31 -10.45 1.97
N ILE A 184 -12.76 -9.22 2.15
CA ILE A 184 -12.85 -8.18 1.10
C ILE A 184 -12.10 -6.95 1.60
N GLU A 185 -11.20 -6.45 0.79
CA GLU A 185 -10.41 -5.26 1.07
C GLU A 185 -11.31 -4.03 1.26
N CYS A 186 -11.04 -3.24 2.29
CA CYS A 186 -11.88 -2.08 2.64
C CYS A 186 -11.67 -0.87 1.73
N HIS A 187 -10.61 -0.85 0.97
CA HIS A 187 -10.21 0.29 0.13
C HIS A 187 -10.14 1.61 0.90
N THR A 188 -9.44 1.57 2.02
CA THR A 188 -9.09 2.75 2.78
C THR A 188 -7.61 2.68 3.15
N ALA A 189 -6.87 3.73 2.85
CA ALA A 189 -5.41 3.71 2.90
C ALA A 189 -4.81 3.18 4.23
N LEU A 190 -5.46 3.42 5.39
CA LEU A 190 -4.95 2.86 6.64
C LEU A 190 -5.23 1.37 6.80
N ASN A 191 -6.41 0.88 6.40
CA ASN A 191 -6.70 -0.54 6.52
C ASN A 191 -5.83 -1.33 5.55
N ASP A 192 -5.64 -0.82 4.34
CA ASP A 192 -4.83 -1.47 3.34
C ASP A 192 -3.35 -1.50 3.79
N ALA A 193 -2.83 -0.42 4.37
CA ALA A 193 -1.50 -0.42 5.02
C ALA A 193 -1.40 -1.40 6.21
N LEU A 194 -2.49 -1.63 6.96
CA LEU A 194 -2.54 -2.64 8.03
C LEU A 194 -2.46 -4.05 7.46
N ASP A 195 -3.25 -4.37 6.43
CA ASP A 195 -3.25 -5.68 5.77
C ASP A 195 -1.88 -5.98 5.14
N GLU A 196 -1.30 -5.00 4.46
CA GLU A 196 0.05 -5.09 3.92
C GLU A 196 1.11 -5.33 5.01
N SER A 197 0.89 -4.76 6.20
CA SER A 197 1.78 -4.98 7.34
C SER A 197 1.72 -6.43 7.84
N GLU A 198 0.56 -7.07 7.80
CA GLU A 198 0.42 -8.50 8.14
C GLU A 198 1.07 -9.39 7.07
N ILE A 199 0.92 -9.05 5.77
CA ILE A 199 1.64 -9.73 4.69
C ILE A 199 3.17 -9.65 4.92
N PHE A 200 3.68 -8.46 5.24
CA PHE A 200 5.10 -8.28 5.55
C PHE A 200 5.56 -9.10 6.76
N LYS A 201 4.79 -9.10 7.86
CA LYS A 201 5.10 -9.88 9.07
C LYS A 201 5.11 -11.37 8.78
N TYR A 202 4.12 -11.86 8.03
CA TYR A 202 4.04 -13.26 7.61
C TYR A 202 5.28 -13.67 6.80
N ILE A 203 5.63 -12.90 5.78
CA ILE A 203 6.80 -13.17 4.95
C ILE A 203 8.07 -13.17 5.79
N LYS A 204 8.24 -12.19 6.67
CA LYS A 204 9.39 -12.10 7.57
C LYS A 204 9.51 -13.31 8.49
N LYS A 205 8.39 -13.85 8.97
CA LYS A 205 8.33 -15.02 9.87
C LYS A 205 8.66 -16.33 9.15
N HIS A 206 8.11 -16.52 7.94
CA HIS A 206 8.13 -17.81 7.24
C HIS A 206 9.24 -17.92 6.20
N PHE A 207 9.72 -16.81 5.65
CA PHE A 207 10.75 -16.79 4.61
C PHE A 207 12.03 -16.13 5.12
N LYS A 208 12.97 -16.96 5.57
CA LYS A 208 14.29 -16.50 5.98
C LYS A 208 15.12 -16.15 4.75
N GLY A 209 15.30 -14.89 4.49
CA GLY A 209 16.10 -14.42 3.35
C GLY A 209 16.24 -12.91 3.31
N SER A 210 16.98 -12.41 2.35
CA SER A 210 17.14 -10.99 2.12
C SER A 210 15.90 -10.39 1.48
N CYS A 211 15.37 -9.33 2.05
CA CYS A 211 14.45 -8.46 1.33
C CYS A 211 15.15 -7.95 0.07
N ASP A 212 14.59 -8.22 -1.10
CA ASP A 212 15.03 -7.58 -2.33
C ASP A 212 14.43 -6.18 -2.35
N TYR A 213 15.25 -5.19 -1.99
CA TYR A 213 14.84 -3.79 -2.03
C TYR A 213 14.82 -3.32 -3.48
N GLY A 214 13.74 -2.72 -3.88
CA GLY A 214 13.60 -2.12 -5.19
C GLY A 214 12.17 -2.14 -5.71
N LEU A 215 11.98 -1.34 -6.75
CA LEU A 215 10.71 -1.20 -7.46
C LEU A 215 10.82 -2.06 -8.72
N LYS A 216 10.18 -3.23 -8.73
CA LYS A 216 10.16 -4.11 -9.91
C LYS A 216 8.73 -4.25 -10.41
N TYR A 217 8.53 -3.84 -11.65
CA TYR A 217 7.32 -4.16 -12.39
C TYR A 217 7.34 -5.64 -12.80
N SER A 218 6.23 -6.21 -13.11
CA SER A 218 6.11 -7.58 -13.64
C SER A 218 6.60 -8.72 -12.72
N CYS A 219 6.71 -8.49 -11.41
CA CYS A 219 7.03 -9.56 -10.44
C CYS A 219 5.99 -10.70 -10.46
N TRP A 220 4.73 -10.38 -10.75
CA TRP A 220 3.63 -11.34 -10.90
C TRP A 220 3.90 -12.40 -11.99
N MET A 221 4.66 -12.07 -13.05
CA MET A 221 5.00 -13.02 -14.13
C MET A 221 5.78 -14.23 -13.62
N LYS A 222 6.49 -14.11 -12.51
CA LYS A 222 7.20 -15.23 -11.90
C LYS A 222 6.24 -16.24 -11.29
N VAL A 223 5.13 -15.75 -10.71
CA VAL A 223 4.09 -16.61 -10.11
C VAL A 223 3.40 -17.41 -11.21
N GLN A 224 3.19 -16.80 -12.39
CA GLN A 224 2.53 -17.47 -13.51
C GLN A 224 3.30 -18.66 -14.09
N LYS A 225 4.61 -18.76 -13.81
CA LYS A 225 5.41 -19.94 -14.21
C LYS A 225 5.07 -21.21 -13.43
N ASN A 226 4.35 -21.06 -12.31
CA ASN A 226 3.97 -22.14 -11.42
C ASN A 226 2.51 -22.60 -11.64
N ARG A 227 1.91 -22.24 -12.79
CA ARG A 227 0.54 -22.68 -13.12
C ARG A 227 0.44 -24.18 -13.12
N ILE A 228 -0.73 -24.66 -12.71
CA ILE A 228 -1.12 -26.06 -12.85
C ILE A 228 -1.82 -26.15 -14.22
N ASP A 229 -1.27 -26.93 -15.14
CA ASP A 229 -1.86 -27.21 -16.46
C ASP A 229 -3.11 -28.08 -16.34
#